data_b6e07882d5362291c366f79d94f7be71
#
_entry.id   b6e07882d5362291c366f79d94f7be71
#
_cell.length_a   1.000
_cell.length_b   1.000
_cell.length_c   1.000
_cell.angle_alpha   90.00
_cell.angle_beta   90.00
_cell.angle_gamma   90.00
#
_symmetry.space_group_name_H-M   'P 1'
#
loop_
_entity.id
_entity.type
_entity.pdbx_description
1 polymer ?
#
loop_
_entity_poly.entity_id
_entity_poly.type
_entity_poly.pdbx_seq_one_letter_code
_entity_poly.pdbx_strand_id
1 'polypeptide(L)'
;RLMEDKPYYRAALAAQTLHYVPPERRNFFYHVTALDPWPLYSHDIHWMELARIKHEPNSDPIRRTAPLFNIFQSRSEGFATALEELAMHEGLYDDVPRGRELVWIMLANRAARGLASLHVQANEWTLAEAGRFHARWTPRGYSDPDNPLVGFEQLLYLRQPGYGTSYVTGKAELDALIADAAAADEARPAADVLADVFAMLNREGSVPFALYPRRAR
;
A
#
# COMPACT_ATOMS: atom_id res chain seq x y z
N ARG A 1 19.97 4.63 -3.49
CA ARG A 1 19.35 3.45 -4.12
C ARG A 1 18.69 2.65 -3.02
N LEU A 2 17.38 2.75 -2.90
CA LEU A 2 16.62 2.02 -1.88
C LEU A 2 16.49 0.52 -2.18
N MET A 3 16.63 0.13 -3.45
CA MET A 3 16.56 -1.27 -3.87
C MET A 3 17.72 -1.60 -4.82
N GLU A 4 18.32 -2.77 -4.60
CA GLU A 4 19.25 -3.34 -5.57
C GLU A 4 18.50 -3.84 -6.80
N ASP A 5 19.11 -3.73 -7.99
CA ASP A 5 18.53 -4.31 -9.20
C ASP A 5 18.57 -5.84 -9.12
N LYS A 6 17.43 -6.47 -9.39
CA LYS A 6 17.28 -7.92 -9.37
C LYS A 6 16.75 -8.41 -10.72
N PRO A 7 17.25 -9.53 -11.23
CA PRO A 7 16.90 -9.98 -12.60
C PRO A 7 15.41 -10.29 -12.77
N TYR A 8 14.71 -10.65 -11.72
CA TYR A 8 13.27 -10.95 -11.75
C TYR A 8 12.37 -9.71 -11.68
N TYR A 9 12.88 -8.51 -11.37
CA TYR A 9 12.06 -7.29 -11.31
C TYR A 9 11.44 -6.95 -12.66
N ARG A 10 12.19 -7.05 -13.74
CA ARG A 10 11.67 -6.80 -15.10
C ARG A 10 10.50 -7.69 -15.46
N ALA A 11 10.58 -8.97 -15.11
CA ALA A 11 9.49 -9.91 -15.37
C ALA A 11 8.25 -9.60 -14.50
N ALA A 12 8.46 -9.20 -13.24
CA ALA A 12 7.39 -8.81 -12.34
C ALA A 12 6.66 -7.56 -12.84
N LEU A 13 7.40 -6.53 -13.27
CA LEU A 13 6.83 -5.30 -13.82
C LEU A 13 6.13 -5.56 -15.15
N ALA A 14 6.72 -6.36 -16.05
CA ALA A 14 6.08 -6.71 -17.32
C ALA A 14 4.76 -7.47 -17.12
N ALA A 15 4.64 -8.29 -16.07
CA ALA A 15 3.41 -8.99 -15.74
C ALA A 15 2.30 -8.04 -15.25
N GLN A 16 2.66 -6.84 -14.77
CA GLN A 16 1.74 -5.80 -14.33
C GLN A 16 1.51 -4.72 -15.40
N THR A 17 2.17 -4.84 -16.56
CA THR A 17 1.95 -3.90 -17.67
C THR A 17 0.48 -3.87 -18.03
N LEU A 18 -0.07 -2.66 -18.10
CA LEU A 18 -1.46 -2.44 -18.45
C LEU A 18 -1.73 -2.93 -19.88
N HIS A 19 -2.38 -4.07 -19.99
CA HIS A 19 -2.96 -4.51 -21.25
C HIS A 19 -4.22 -3.70 -21.54
N TYR A 20 -4.59 -3.59 -22.82
CA TYR A 20 -5.88 -2.99 -23.15
C TYR A 20 -7.00 -3.70 -22.36
N VAL A 21 -7.76 -2.91 -21.62
CA VAL A 21 -8.93 -3.38 -20.88
C VAL A 21 -10.17 -2.74 -21.51
N PRO A 22 -11.16 -3.54 -21.95
CA PRO A 22 -12.42 -3.03 -22.46
C PRO A 22 -13.08 -2.07 -21.46
N PRO A 23 -13.75 -1.00 -21.91
CA PRO A 23 -14.30 0.05 -21.03
C PRO A 23 -15.14 -0.48 -19.88
N GLU A 24 -15.97 -1.49 -20.12
CA GLU A 24 -16.85 -2.10 -19.13
C GLU A 24 -16.12 -2.93 -18.06
N ARG A 25 -14.84 -3.18 -18.23
CA ARG A 25 -13.99 -3.93 -17.29
C ARG A 25 -12.92 -3.08 -16.62
N ARG A 26 -12.88 -1.78 -16.94
CA ARG A 26 -11.92 -0.84 -16.37
C ARG A 26 -12.25 -0.59 -14.90
N ASN A 27 -11.26 -0.79 -14.06
CA ASN A 27 -11.37 -0.47 -12.63
C ASN A 27 -10.78 0.92 -12.33
N PHE A 28 -10.94 1.37 -11.10
CA PHE A 28 -10.38 2.63 -10.60
C PHE A 28 -8.88 2.75 -10.92
N PHE A 29 -8.11 1.72 -10.65
CA PHE A 29 -6.67 1.71 -10.88
C PHE A 29 -6.32 1.89 -12.36
N TYR A 30 -7.07 1.25 -13.26
CA TYR A 30 -6.91 1.45 -14.70
C TYR A 30 -7.17 2.90 -15.10
N HIS A 31 -8.25 3.50 -14.59
CA HIS A 31 -8.58 4.89 -14.91
C HIS A 31 -7.50 5.86 -14.41
N VAL A 32 -7.04 5.69 -13.17
CA VAL A 32 -5.98 6.53 -12.61
C VAL A 32 -4.69 6.40 -13.42
N THR A 33 -4.25 5.19 -13.72
CA THR A 33 -3.00 4.96 -14.46
C THR A 33 -3.07 5.33 -15.93
N ALA A 34 -4.26 5.28 -16.54
CA ALA A 34 -4.46 5.72 -17.92
C ALA A 34 -4.46 7.25 -18.06
N LEU A 35 -4.92 7.95 -17.02
CA LEU A 35 -4.93 9.41 -16.97
C LEU A 35 -3.60 9.97 -16.46
N ASP A 36 -2.96 9.28 -15.54
CA ASP A 36 -1.72 9.66 -14.93
C ASP A 36 -0.88 8.43 -14.57
N PRO A 37 0.27 8.21 -15.23
CA PRO A 37 1.11 7.06 -14.95
C PRO A 37 1.91 7.18 -13.64
N TRP A 38 2.00 8.37 -13.03
CA TRP A 38 2.86 8.61 -11.87
C TRP A 38 2.51 7.79 -10.62
N PRO A 39 1.24 7.55 -10.27
CA PRO A 39 0.90 6.63 -9.19
C PRO A 39 1.43 5.22 -9.42
N LEU A 40 1.65 4.83 -10.68
CA LEU A 40 2.17 3.53 -11.05
C LEU A 40 3.63 3.35 -10.60
N TYR A 41 4.45 4.40 -10.65
CA TYR A 41 5.87 4.29 -10.32
C TYR A 41 6.10 3.92 -8.85
N SER A 42 5.34 4.48 -7.93
CA SER A 42 5.43 4.06 -6.52
C SER A 42 4.87 2.65 -6.31
N HIS A 43 3.84 2.28 -7.07
CA HIS A 43 3.30 0.92 -7.07
C HIS A 43 4.25 -0.13 -7.66
N ASP A 44 5.07 0.25 -8.62
CA ASP A 44 6.11 -0.61 -9.18
C ASP A 44 7.07 -1.12 -8.10
N ILE A 45 7.42 -0.27 -7.13
CA ILE A 45 8.26 -0.65 -5.99
C ILE A 45 7.59 -1.73 -5.14
N HIS A 46 6.28 -1.62 -4.93
CA HIS A 46 5.51 -2.65 -4.23
C HIS A 46 5.54 -3.99 -4.97
N TRP A 47 5.36 -3.98 -6.28
CA TRP A 47 5.42 -5.21 -7.09
C TRP A 47 6.82 -5.82 -7.12
N MET A 48 7.86 -4.99 -7.15
CA MET A 48 9.25 -5.46 -7.01
C MET A 48 9.46 -6.14 -5.65
N GLU A 49 8.91 -5.59 -4.57
CA GLU A 49 9.00 -6.20 -3.26
C GLU A 49 8.28 -7.55 -3.19
N LEU A 50 7.07 -7.64 -3.73
CA LEU A 50 6.34 -8.91 -3.81
C LEU A 50 7.13 -9.95 -4.61
N ALA A 51 7.76 -9.54 -5.72
CA ALA A 51 8.63 -10.41 -6.50
C ALA A 51 9.85 -10.86 -5.67
N ARG A 52 10.48 -9.95 -4.92
CA ARG A 52 11.60 -10.30 -4.03
C ARG A 52 11.19 -11.33 -2.98
N ILE A 53 10.08 -11.13 -2.29
CA ILE A 53 9.56 -12.08 -1.30
C ILE A 53 9.35 -13.46 -1.93
N LYS A 54 8.89 -13.52 -3.17
CA LYS A 54 8.67 -14.77 -3.90
C LYS A 54 9.97 -15.46 -4.30
N HIS A 55 10.97 -14.72 -4.77
CA HIS A 55 12.21 -15.28 -5.33
C HIS A 55 13.33 -15.41 -4.32
N GLU A 56 13.30 -14.62 -3.26
CA GLU A 56 14.24 -14.63 -2.14
C GLU A 56 13.44 -14.78 -0.82
N PRO A 57 12.74 -15.90 -0.61
CA PRO A 57 11.89 -16.07 0.56
C PRO A 57 12.72 -16.12 1.83
N ASN A 58 12.18 -15.59 2.93
CA ASN A 58 12.80 -15.68 4.24
C ASN A 58 13.05 -17.16 4.63
N SER A 59 14.15 -17.45 5.29
CA SER A 59 14.50 -18.80 5.74
C SER A 59 13.53 -19.33 6.82
N ASP A 60 12.98 -18.44 7.65
CA ASP A 60 11.97 -18.77 8.63
C ASP A 60 10.62 -19.04 7.94
N PRO A 61 10.01 -20.22 8.13
CA PRO A 61 8.75 -20.58 7.49
C PRO A 61 7.57 -19.67 7.88
N ILE A 62 7.58 -19.07 9.08
CA ILE A 62 6.54 -18.14 9.53
C ILE A 62 6.69 -16.79 8.83
N ARG A 63 7.93 -16.35 8.58
CA ARG A 63 8.27 -15.07 7.96
C ARG A 63 8.27 -15.11 6.43
N ARG A 64 8.23 -16.30 5.85
CA ARG A 64 8.36 -16.57 4.41
C ARG A 64 7.11 -16.27 3.62
N THR A 65 5.96 -16.59 4.18
CA THR A 65 4.66 -16.55 3.51
C THR A 65 3.68 -15.67 4.26
N ALA A 66 2.75 -15.07 3.50
CA ALA A 66 1.61 -14.41 4.13
C ALA A 66 0.84 -15.42 5.01
N PRO A 67 0.42 -15.01 6.20
CA PRO A 67 -0.41 -15.85 7.07
C PRO A 67 -1.69 -16.31 6.37
N LEU A 68 -2.22 -17.46 6.78
CA LEU A 68 -3.41 -18.06 6.20
C LEU A 68 -4.64 -17.14 6.24
N PHE A 69 -4.72 -16.31 7.27
CA PHE A 69 -5.75 -15.27 7.41
C PHE A 69 -5.09 -13.92 7.23
N ASN A 70 -5.56 -13.14 6.26
CA ASN A 70 -4.95 -11.86 5.84
C ASN A 70 -5.03 -10.71 6.86
N ILE A 71 -5.25 -10.99 8.13
CA ILE A 71 -5.22 -10.00 9.22
C ILE A 71 -3.88 -9.27 9.34
N PHE A 72 -2.84 -9.74 8.64
CA PHE A 72 -1.48 -9.19 8.68
C PHE A 72 -1.07 -8.50 7.38
N GLN A 73 -2.00 -8.11 6.54
CA GLN A 73 -1.69 -7.34 5.32
C GLN A 73 -1.11 -5.94 5.62
N SER A 74 -1.10 -5.51 6.87
CA SER A 74 -0.45 -4.25 7.28
C SER A 74 1.00 -4.16 6.82
N ARG A 75 1.74 -5.29 6.79
CA ARG A 75 3.12 -5.32 6.29
C ARG A 75 3.20 -5.05 4.78
N SER A 76 2.34 -5.65 3.99
CA SER A 76 2.36 -5.54 2.53
C SER A 76 1.67 -4.25 2.06
N GLU A 77 0.43 -4.06 2.45
CA GLU A 77 -0.39 -2.92 2.01
C GLU A 77 0.02 -1.62 2.69
N GLY A 78 0.44 -1.68 3.95
CA GLY A 78 0.98 -0.53 4.66
C GLY A 78 2.30 -0.04 4.06
N PHE A 79 3.18 -0.96 3.65
CA PHE A 79 4.39 -0.64 2.91
C PHE A 79 4.07 0.04 1.57
N ALA A 80 3.17 -0.54 0.76
CA ALA A 80 2.76 0.05 -0.50
C ALA A 80 2.21 1.47 -0.32
N THR A 81 1.40 1.68 0.72
CA THR A 81 0.80 2.99 1.02
C THR A 81 1.83 4.01 1.48
N ALA A 82 2.76 3.62 2.35
CA ALA A 82 3.83 4.49 2.82
C ALA A 82 4.79 4.88 1.71
N LEU A 83 5.10 3.97 0.79
CA LEU A 83 6.00 4.25 -0.34
C LEU A 83 5.51 5.39 -1.24
N GLU A 84 4.21 5.55 -1.43
CA GLU A 84 3.66 6.63 -2.23
C GLU A 84 4.01 7.99 -1.61
N GLU A 85 3.89 8.12 -0.30
CA GLU A 85 4.24 9.34 0.41
C GLU A 85 5.76 9.55 0.51
N LEU A 86 6.52 8.49 0.79
CA LEU A 86 7.99 8.57 0.81
C LEU A 86 8.54 9.00 -0.55
N ALA A 87 8.04 8.43 -1.64
CA ALA A 87 8.42 8.82 -2.99
C ALA A 87 8.06 10.28 -3.30
N MET A 88 6.92 10.76 -2.79
CA MET A 88 6.52 12.16 -2.89
C MET A 88 7.51 13.08 -2.15
N HIS A 89 7.92 12.73 -0.94
CA HIS A 89 8.88 13.52 -0.15
C HIS A 89 10.30 13.49 -0.75
N GLU A 90 10.65 12.40 -1.43
CA GLU A 90 11.92 12.28 -2.17
C GLU A 90 11.89 12.96 -3.55
N GLY A 91 10.84 13.71 -3.88
CA GLY A 91 10.77 14.55 -5.07
C GLY A 91 10.24 13.86 -6.32
N LEU A 92 9.71 12.63 -6.24
CA LEU A 92 9.19 11.91 -7.42
C LEU A 92 8.15 12.72 -8.22
N TYR A 93 7.41 13.58 -7.55
CA TYR A 93 6.32 14.35 -8.14
C TYR A 93 6.64 15.85 -8.29
N ASP A 94 7.88 16.30 -8.07
CA ASP A 94 8.21 17.73 -8.06
C ASP A 94 8.00 18.41 -9.42
N ASP A 95 8.28 17.67 -10.51
CA ASP A 95 8.08 18.15 -11.88
C ASP A 95 6.70 17.82 -12.45
N VAL A 96 5.80 17.23 -11.63
CA VAL A 96 4.46 16.82 -12.06
C VAL A 96 3.42 17.77 -11.49
N PRO A 97 2.77 18.60 -12.30
CA PRO A 97 1.73 19.50 -11.82
C PRO A 97 0.65 18.71 -11.06
N ARG A 98 0.42 19.08 -9.79
CA ARG A 98 -0.57 18.45 -8.91
C ARG A 98 -0.33 16.96 -8.59
N GLY A 99 0.85 16.40 -8.90
CA GLY A 99 1.19 15.00 -8.62
C GLY A 99 1.09 14.65 -7.13
N ARG A 100 1.50 15.57 -6.24
CA ARG A 100 1.38 15.39 -4.79
C ARG A 100 -0.07 15.22 -4.32
N GLU A 101 -1.04 15.83 -5.00
CA GLU A 101 -2.45 15.68 -4.65
C GLU A 101 -2.93 14.24 -4.85
N LEU A 102 -2.39 13.52 -5.83
CA LEU A 102 -2.77 12.13 -6.10
C LEU A 102 -2.44 11.22 -4.91
N VAL A 103 -1.30 11.44 -4.27
CA VAL A 103 -0.90 10.68 -3.07
C VAL A 103 -1.94 10.85 -1.96
N TRP A 104 -2.38 12.08 -1.71
CA TRP A 104 -3.38 12.37 -0.69
C TRP A 104 -4.78 11.86 -1.05
N ILE A 105 -5.16 11.92 -2.34
CA ILE A 105 -6.41 11.35 -2.84
C ILE A 105 -6.41 9.84 -2.64
N MET A 106 -5.31 9.16 -2.96
CA MET A 106 -5.17 7.72 -2.77
C MET A 106 -5.21 7.33 -1.29
N LEU A 107 -4.60 8.12 -0.42
CA LEU A 107 -4.66 7.90 1.03
C LEU A 107 -6.09 8.11 1.57
N ALA A 108 -6.77 9.18 1.15
CA ALA A 108 -8.16 9.44 1.52
C ALA A 108 -9.10 8.32 1.07
N ASN A 109 -8.93 7.81 -0.14
CA ASN A 109 -9.66 6.65 -0.66
C ASN A 109 -9.45 5.42 0.24
N ARG A 110 -8.20 5.10 0.59
CA ARG A 110 -7.87 3.97 1.47
C ARG A 110 -8.45 4.13 2.87
N ALA A 111 -8.40 5.34 3.43
CA ALA A 111 -8.99 5.62 4.73
C ALA A 111 -10.52 5.46 4.71
N ALA A 112 -11.18 5.99 3.67
CA ALA A 112 -12.63 5.89 3.52
C ALA A 112 -13.09 4.43 3.40
N ARG A 113 -12.46 3.65 2.53
CA ARG A 113 -12.84 2.24 2.35
C ARG A 113 -12.50 1.38 3.56
N GLY A 114 -11.40 1.67 4.24
CA GLY A 114 -11.01 0.99 5.46
C GLY A 114 -12.01 1.23 6.60
N LEU A 115 -12.39 2.49 6.83
CA LEU A 115 -13.40 2.85 7.82
C LEU A 115 -14.77 2.24 7.50
N ALA A 116 -15.20 2.31 6.24
CA ALA A 116 -16.43 1.68 5.80
C ALA A 116 -16.44 0.17 6.09
N SER A 117 -15.30 -0.51 5.85
CA SER A 117 -15.18 -1.94 6.11
C SER A 117 -15.35 -2.31 7.60
N LEU A 118 -14.92 -1.47 8.52
CA LEU A 118 -15.11 -1.68 9.96
C LEU A 118 -16.60 -1.64 10.34
N HIS A 119 -17.34 -0.67 9.81
CA HIS A 119 -18.78 -0.58 10.06
C HIS A 119 -19.55 -1.78 9.49
N VAL A 120 -19.13 -2.30 8.34
CA VAL A 120 -19.70 -3.54 7.79
C VAL A 120 -19.37 -4.74 8.68
N GLN A 121 -18.13 -4.86 9.13
CA GLN A 121 -17.72 -5.94 10.05
C GLN A 121 -18.47 -5.88 11.40
N ALA A 122 -18.76 -4.67 11.87
CA ALA A 122 -19.56 -4.46 13.09
C ALA A 122 -21.07 -4.72 12.90
N ASN A 123 -21.52 -5.05 11.68
CA ASN A 123 -22.93 -5.17 11.32
C ASN A 123 -23.73 -3.88 11.49
N GLU A 124 -23.07 -2.73 11.40
CA GLU A 124 -23.70 -1.41 11.52
C GLU A 124 -24.17 -0.91 10.14
N TRP A 125 -23.47 -1.27 9.08
CA TRP A 125 -23.76 -0.85 7.71
C TRP A 125 -23.89 -2.03 6.76
N THR A 126 -24.77 -1.86 5.78
CA THR A 126 -24.82 -2.72 4.60
C THR A 126 -23.64 -2.43 3.66
N LEU A 127 -23.34 -3.35 2.75
CA LEU A 127 -22.32 -3.12 1.71
C LEU A 127 -22.64 -1.90 0.84
N ALA A 128 -23.93 -1.63 0.58
CA ALA A 128 -24.36 -0.46 -0.19
C ALA A 128 -24.09 0.86 0.56
N GLU A 129 -24.32 0.90 1.88
CA GLU A 129 -24.01 2.07 2.71
C GLU A 129 -22.50 2.30 2.78
N ALA A 130 -21.72 1.24 2.95
CA ALA A 130 -20.26 1.30 2.91
C ALA A 130 -19.73 1.82 1.56
N GLY A 131 -20.29 1.36 0.45
CA GLY A 131 -19.96 1.85 -0.90
C GLY A 131 -20.25 3.34 -1.07
N ARG A 132 -21.42 3.81 -0.62
CA ARG A 132 -21.78 5.25 -0.64
C ARG A 132 -20.85 6.09 0.22
N PHE A 133 -20.50 5.60 1.41
CA PHE A 133 -19.53 6.27 2.29
C PHE A 133 -18.16 6.38 1.62
N HIS A 134 -17.65 5.27 1.10
CA HIS A 134 -16.39 5.21 0.35
C HIS A 134 -16.38 6.24 -0.79
N ALA A 135 -17.41 6.26 -1.64
CA ALA A 135 -17.52 7.21 -2.74
C ALA A 135 -17.58 8.66 -2.25
N ARG A 136 -18.36 8.94 -1.21
CA ARG A 136 -18.53 10.30 -0.66
C ARG A 136 -17.21 10.90 -0.16
N TRP A 137 -16.35 10.09 0.46
CA TRP A 137 -15.11 10.55 1.07
C TRP A 137 -13.87 10.35 0.21
N THR A 138 -14.06 9.86 -1.01
CA THR A 138 -12.99 9.82 -2.00
C THR A 138 -13.05 11.08 -2.85
N PRO A 139 -12.06 11.99 -2.78
CA PRO A 139 -12.07 13.23 -3.52
C PRO A 139 -12.19 13.02 -5.03
N ARG A 140 -12.76 14.02 -5.73
CA ARG A 140 -12.86 14.11 -7.20
C ARG A 140 -13.67 12.99 -7.87
N GLY A 141 -14.51 12.26 -7.14
CA GLY A 141 -15.34 11.20 -7.70
C GLY A 141 -14.56 10.00 -8.22
N TYR A 142 -13.35 9.76 -7.71
CA TYR A 142 -12.57 8.58 -8.08
C TYR A 142 -13.22 7.26 -7.64
N SER A 143 -14.18 7.31 -6.71
CA SER A 143 -14.98 6.15 -6.32
C SER A 143 -16.45 6.47 -6.60
N ASP A 144 -17.02 5.76 -7.54
CA ASP A 144 -18.44 5.84 -7.89
C ASP A 144 -19.16 4.71 -7.16
N PRO A 145 -20.23 4.98 -6.38
CA PRO A 145 -20.99 3.94 -5.67
C PRO A 145 -21.65 2.93 -6.61
N ASP A 146 -21.94 3.33 -7.85
CA ASP A 146 -22.50 2.45 -8.87
C ASP A 146 -21.43 1.65 -9.62
N ASN A 147 -20.15 1.93 -9.36
CA ASN A 147 -19.05 1.17 -9.94
C ASN A 147 -18.95 -0.21 -9.27
N PRO A 148 -19.01 -1.31 -10.05
CA PRO A 148 -18.86 -2.68 -9.52
C PRO A 148 -17.59 -2.89 -8.69
N LEU A 149 -16.52 -2.11 -8.94
CA LEU A 149 -15.27 -2.21 -8.18
C LEU A 149 -15.47 -1.79 -6.71
N VAL A 150 -16.22 -0.73 -6.45
CA VAL A 150 -16.50 -0.27 -5.07
C VAL A 150 -17.26 -1.34 -4.29
N GLY A 151 -18.26 -1.95 -4.91
CA GLY A 151 -18.98 -3.09 -4.34
C GLY A 151 -18.09 -4.31 -4.12
N PHE A 152 -17.23 -4.62 -5.09
CA PHE A 152 -16.27 -5.71 -5.00
C PHE A 152 -15.27 -5.51 -3.85
N GLU A 153 -14.72 -4.32 -3.69
CA GLU A 153 -13.79 -4.00 -2.61
C GLU A 153 -14.45 -4.17 -1.23
N GLN A 154 -15.67 -3.69 -1.04
CA GLN A 154 -16.37 -3.86 0.22
C GLN A 154 -16.67 -5.34 0.52
N LEU A 155 -17.01 -6.13 -0.49
CA LEU A 155 -17.19 -7.58 -0.36
C LEU A 155 -15.87 -8.29 -0.03
N LEU A 156 -14.76 -7.86 -0.65
CA LEU A 156 -13.43 -8.37 -0.35
C LEU A 156 -13.06 -8.15 1.12
N TYR A 157 -13.29 -6.95 1.64
CA TYR A 157 -12.99 -6.63 3.03
C TYR A 157 -13.89 -7.35 4.01
N LEU A 158 -15.15 -7.60 3.65
CA LEU A 158 -16.04 -8.43 4.45
C LEU A 158 -15.51 -9.87 4.56
N ARG A 159 -14.98 -10.42 3.48
CA ARG A 159 -14.39 -11.77 3.45
C ARG A 159 -13.02 -11.86 4.11
N GLN A 160 -12.32 -10.74 4.21
CA GLN A 160 -10.98 -10.64 4.76
C GLN A 160 -10.95 -9.54 5.85
N PRO A 161 -11.43 -9.86 7.06
CA PRO A 161 -11.45 -8.91 8.18
C PRO A 161 -10.07 -8.29 8.43
N GLY A 162 -10.04 -6.96 8.60
CA GLY A 162 -8.81 -6.21 8.82
C GLY A 162 -8.04 -5.83 7.55
N TYR A 163 -8.38 -6.39 6.38
CA TYR A 163 -7.68 -6.04 5.14
C TYR A 163 -7.86 -4.56 4.77
N GLY A 164 -9.10 -4.06 4.79
CA GLY A 164 -9.39 -2.67 4.41
C GLY A 164 -8.68 -1.63 5.26
N THR A 165 -8.46 -1.91 6.54
CA THR A 165 -7.75 -1.00 7.46
C THR A 165 -6.23 -1.14 7.38
N SER A 166 -5.72 -2.26 6.88
CA SER A 166 -4.29 -2.58 6.86
C SER A 166 -3.43 -1.56 6.10
N TYR A 167 -3.99 -0.92 5.09
CA TYR A 167 -3.33 0.15 4.33
C TYR A 167 -2.90 1.31 5.23
N VAL A 168 -3.83 1.82 6.03
CA VAL A 168 -3.61 3.00 6.86
C VAL A 168 -2.87 2.63 8.16
N THR A 169 -3.28 1.54 8.81
CA THR A 169 -2.62 1.10 10.04
C THR A 169 -1.18 0.67 9.80
N GLY A 170 -0.94 -0.10 8.74
CA GLY A 170 0.42 -0.52 8.39
C GLY A 170 1.31 0.63 7.96
N LYS A 171 0.75 1.63 7.23
CA LYS A 171 1.47 2.87 6.95
C LYS A 171 1.90 3.57 8.24
N ALA A 172 0.97 3.77 9.18
CA ALA A 172 1.27 4.44 10.44
C ALA A 172 2.32 3.69 11.28
N GLU A 173 2.29 2.35 11.26
CA GLU A 173 3.30 1.52 11.93
C GLU A 173 4.68 1.67 11.27
N LEU A 174 4.74 1.72 9.94
CA LEU A 174 6.01 1.94 9.22
C LEU A 174 6.55 3.36 9.43
N ASP A 175 5.68 4.37 9.39
CA ASP A 175 6.07 5.76 9.69
C ASP A 175 6.69 5.85 11.09
N ALA A 176 6.11 5.17 12.08
CA ALA A 176 6.66 5.11 13.44
C ALA A 176 8.04 4.42 13.48
N LEU A 177 8.23 3.32 12.72
CA LEU A 177 9.53 2.66 12.63
C LEU A 177 10.60 3.57 12.01
N ILE A 178 10.25 4.31 10.96
CA ILE A 178 11.15 5.29 10.32
C ILE A 178 11.48 6.42 11.30
N ALA A 179 10.48 6.96 12.00
CA ALA A 179 10.67 8.02 12.99
C ALA A 179 11.56 7.56 14.16
N ASP A 180 11.35 6.35 14.70
CA ASP A 180 12.19 5.77 15.75
C ASP A 180 13.64 5.57 15.27
N ALA A 181 13.83 5.16 14.01
CA ALA A 181 15.15 5.00 13.41
C ALA A 181 15.87 6.34 13.19
N ALA A 182 15.15 7.37 12.75
CA ALA A 182 15.68 8.72 12.54
C ALA A 182 16.04 9.40 13.88
N ALA A 183 15.19 9.26 14.89
CA ALA A 183 15.43 9.85 16.22
C ALA A 183 16.66 9.26 16.95
N ALA A 184 17.12 8.08 16.53
CA ALA A 184 18.29 7.45 17.13
C ALA A 184 19.62 8.18 16.82
N ASP A 185 19.68 8.91 15.70
CA ASP A 185 20.80 9.75 15.30
C ASP A 185 20.29 10.84 14.34
N GLU A 186 20.00 12.00 14.88
CA GLU A 186 19.46 13.13 14.15
C GLU A 186 20.42 13.71 13.08
N ALA A 187 21.70 13.42 13.19
CA ALA A 187 22.71 13.86 12.21
C ALA A 187 22.80 12.94 11.00
N ARG A 188 22.13 11.77 11.05
CA ARG A 188 22.20 10.76 10.03
C ARG A 188 21.38 11.16 8.78
N PRO A 189 21.93 11.02 7.56
CA PRO A 189 21.17 11.28 6.34
C PRO A 189 19.88 10.43 6.25
N ALA A 190 18.78 11.01 5.83
CA ALA A 190 17.50 10.34 5.70
C ALA A 190 17.58 9.08 4.79
N ALA A 191 18.37 9.16 3.72
CA ALA A 191 18.59 8.03 2.81
C ALA A 191 19.19 6.80 3.51
N ASP A 192 20.12 7.02 4.46
CA ASP A 192 20.75 5.93 5.23
C ASP A 192 19.77 5.33 6.23
N VAL A 193 18.93 6.17 6.86
CA VAL A 193 17.86 5.71 7.74
C VAL A 193 16.88 4.84 6.99
N LEU A 194 16.43 5.29 5.83
CA LEU A 194 15.52 4.53 4.97
C LEU A 194 16.15 3.22 4.50
N ALA A 195 17.41 3.23 4.10
CA ALA A 195 18.12 2.00 3.69
C ALA A 195 18.15 0.94 4.81
N ASP A 196 18.40 1.35 6.05
CA ASP A 196 18.37 0.43 7.20
C ASP A 196 16.97 -0.08 7.49
N VAL A 197 15.94 0.77 7.41
CA VAL A 197 14.55 0.35 7.57
C VAL A 197 14.20 -0.67 6.49
N PHE A 198 14.55 -0.44 5.24
CA PHE A 198 14.32 -1.39 4.15
C PHE A 198 15.09 -2.71 4.35
N ALA A 199 16.33 -2.66 4.82
CA ALA A 199 17.09 -3.84 5.16
C ALA A 199 16.42 -4.63 6.31
N MET A 200 15.86 -3.93 7.29
CA MET A 200 15.07 -4.53 8.37
C MET A 200 13.79 -5.19 7.80
N LEU A 201 13.05 -4.53 6.93
CA LEU A 201 11.86 -5.09 6.28
C LEU A 201 12.19 -6.41 5.57
N ASN A 202 13.32 -6.46 4.87
CA ASN A 202 13.77 -7.65 4.15
C ASN A 202 14.13 -8.79 5.12
N ARG A 203 14.79 -8.48 6.23
CA ARG A 203 15.20 -9.46 7.26
C ARG A 203 13.99 -10.01 8.02
N GLU A 204 13.06 -9.15 8.42
CA GLU A 204 11.90 -9.54 9.22
C GLU A 204 10.82 -10.26 8.40
N GLY A 205 10.79 -10.07 7.07
CA GLY A 205 9.89 -10.81 6.18
C GLY A 205 8.43 -10.37 6.28
N SER A 206 7.51 -11.33 6.13
CA SER A 206 6.07 -11.08 5.96
C SER A 206 5.27 -11.05 7.27
N VAL A 207 5.88 -10.64 8.38
CA VAL A 207 5.18 -10.46 9.66
C VAL A 207 4.68 -9.02 9.82
N PRO A 208 3.65 -8.77 10.64
CA PRO A 208 3.17 -7.42 10.92
C PRO A 208 4.26 -6.50 11.46
N PHE A 209 4.24 -5.23 11.10
CA PHE A 209 5.18 -4.23 11.63
C PHE A 209 5.18 -4.13 13.15
N ALA A 210 4.04 -4.39 13.81
CA ALA A 210 3.93 -4.41 15.27
C ALA A 210 4.86 -5.45 15.93
N LEU A 211 5.29 -6.47 15.20
CA LEU A 211 6.20 -7.51 15.67
C LEU A 211 7.67 -7.24 15.32
N TYR A 212 7.97 -6.15 14.66
CA TYR A 212 9.33 -5.79 14.33
C TYR A 212 10.09 -5.33 15.59
N PRO A 213 11.40 -5.62 15.69
CA PRO A 213 12.19 -5.18 16.81
C PRO A 213 12.21 -3.65 16.85
N ARG A 214 11.71 -3.08 17.93
CA ARG A 214 11.82 -1.66 18.24
C ARG A 214 12.99 -1.46 19.19
N ARG A 215 13.75 -0.39 19.02
CA ARG A 215 14.75 -0.03 20.02
C ARG A 215 14.03 0.24 21.33
N ALA A 216 14.56 -0.30 22.43
CA ALA A 216 14.10 0.07 23.77
C ALA A 216 14.30 1.60 23.93
N ARG A 217 13.24 2.30 24.29
CA ARG A 217 13.27 3.73 24.61
C ARG A 217 14.04 3.95 25.89
#